data_1d8f9244f147930ba6eec10d89c57672
#
_entry.id   1d8f9244f147930ba6eec10d89c57672
#
_cell.length_a   1.000
_cell.length_b   1.000
_cell.length_c   1.000
_cell.angle_alpha   90.00
_cell.angle_beta   90.00
_cell.angle_gamma   90.00
#
_symmetry.space_group_name_H-M   'P 1'
#
loop_
_entity.id
_entity.type
_entity.pdbx_description
1 polymer ?
#
loop_
_entity_poly.entity_id
_entity_poly.type
_entity_poly.pdbx_seq_one_letter_code
_entity_poly.pdbx_strand_id
1 'polypeptide(L)'
;MSKTFPTVGIIADGLMAGMFISPGKSLGIELLCFDSKDAGHSDIQKCEVVTIAAQSNSLIIAKKLEAAGVTVRPTFSAMSAASEAINSAVDKATQICVMVARSPHGQATTWAPTQVISSNKKWTMSISPAPQLTSALQEKAQKLAMDFSAQIGAVGVIAVEMSVKEEDVSVVNVHIHPHDSGNWTIDGSVTNQYEQHLRAILDLPLGDPSMTATYVVTGNFHCGDKPNMYRPYLHLMARTPALKFHQYKNSGAPGELMGHITLAGNDLPKVIEEIEHALQYLQGEIDE
;
A
#
# COMPACT_ATOMS: atom_id res chain seq x y z
N MET A 1 6.56 -2.87 -35.36
CA MET A 1 7.18 -1.97 -34.35
C MET A 1 7.36 -2.80 -33.09
N SER A 2 8.57 -2.97 -32.56
CA SER A 2 8.78 -3.65 -31.29
C SER A 2 8.14 -2.79 -30.20
N LYS A 3 7.20 -3.33 -29.42
CA LYS A 3 6.71 -2.67 -28.20
C LYS A 3 7.90 -2.42 -27.29
N THR A 4 8.04 -1.21 -26.80
CA THR A 4 9.12 -0.85 -25.86
C THR A 4 8.84 -1.40 -24.46
N PHE A 5 7.58 -1.43 -24.04
CA PHE A 5 7.11 -2.02 -22.79
C PHE A 5 5.80 -2.79 -22.99
N PRO A 6 5.53 -3.82 -22.16
CA PRO A 6 4.25 -4.53 -22.18
C PRO A 6 3.11 -3.67 -21.66
N THR A 7 1.90 -3.89 -22.15
CA THR A 7 0.66 -3.30 -21.62
C THR A 7 0.27 -4.04 -20.34
N VAL A 8 0.03 -3.31 -19.27
CA VAL A 8 -0.35 -3.85 -17.95
C VAL A 8 -1.81 -3.55 -17.67
N GLY A 9 -2.59 -4.59 -17.37
CA GLY A 9 -3.95 -4.48 -16.86
C GLY A 9 -3.96 -4.36 -15.33
N ILE A 10 -4.70 -3.39 -14.81
CA ILE A 10 -4.90 -3.21 -13.38
C ILE A 10 -6.38 -3.38 -13.08
N ILE A 11 -6.74 -4.44 -12.36
CA ILE A 11 -8.10 -4.66 -11.87
C ILE A 11 -8.11 -4.25 -10.41
N ALA A 12 -8.75 -3.12 -10.12
CA ALA A 12 -8.80 -2.57 -8.77
C ALA A 12 -10.12 -1.86 -8.53
N ASP A 13 -10.65 -1.99 -7.32
CA ASP A 13 -11.83 -1.26 -6.91
C ASP A 13 -11.43 0.13 -6.38
N GLY A 14 -12.25 1.12 -6.71
CA GLY A 14 -12.13 2.48 -6.18
C GLY A 14 -10.83 3.18 -6.60
N LEU A 15 -10.03 3.60 -5.60
CA LEU A 15 -8.96 4.58 -5.78
C LEU A 15 -7.60 3.96 -6.06
N MET A 16 -7.42 2.69 -5.79
CA MET A 16 -6.12 2.03 -5.89
C MET A 16 -5.58 2.01 -7.33
N ALA A 17 -6.45 1.88 -8.33
CA ALA A 17 -6.03 1.98 -9.73
C ALA A 17 -5.35 3.33 -10.05
N GLY A 18 -5.87 4.42 -9.49
CA GLY A 18 -5.30 5.76 -9.65
C GLY A 18 -3.87 5.91 -9.13
N MET A 19 -3.50 5.15 -8.10
CA MET A 19 -2.15 5.18 -7.51
C MET A 19 -1.07 4.62 -8.44
N PHE A 20 -1.43 3.77 -9.39
CA PHE A 20 -0.50 3.22 -10.39
C PHE A 20 -0.24 4.18 -11.57
N ILE A 21 -1.11 5.17 -11.80
CA ILE A 21 -1.05 6.02 -12.99
C ILE A 21 0.27 6.79 -13.04
N SER A 22 0.65 7.47 -11.97
CA SER A 22 1.88 8.27 -11.93
C SER A 22 3.14 7.42 -12.10
N PRO A 23 3.34 6.33 -11.33
CA PRO A 23 4.47 5.42 -11.54
C PRO A 23 4.50 4.79 -12.94
N GLY A 24 3.37 4.32 -13.44
CA GLY A 24 3.28 3.73 -14.78
C GLY A 24 3.67 4.72 -15.87
N LYS A 25 3.19 5.96 -15.78
CA LYS A 25 3.57 7.04 -16.70
C LYS A 25 5.06 7.36 -16.63
N SER A 26 5.63 7.41 -15.44
CA SER A 26 7.06 7.67 -15.24
C SER A 26 7.94 6.58 -15.85
N LEU A 27 7.49 5.32 -15.79
CA LEU A 27 8.18 4.18 -16.41
C LEU A 27 7.86 4.01 -17.92
N GLY A 28 6.96 4.81 -18.48
CA GLY A 28 6.52 4.67 -19.88
C GLY A 28 5.67 3.43 -20.17
N ILE A 29 5.06 2.85 -19.13
CA ILE A 29 4.19 1.67 -19.22
C ILE A 29 2.78 2.09 -19.63
N GLU A 30 2.18 1.38 -20.59
CA GLU A 30 0.77 1.54 -20.92
C GLU A 30 -0.08 0.79 -19.89
N LEU A 31 -0.92 1.52 -19.14
CA LEU A 31 -1.82 0.97 -18.13
C LEU A 31 -3.26 0.98 -18.62
N LEU A 32 -3.92 -0.17 -18.51
CA LEU A 32 -5.38 -0.31 -18.69
C LEU A 32 -6.00 -0.63 -17.33
N CYS A 33 -6.81 0.31 -16.80
CA CYS A 33 -7.44 0.16 -15.50
C CYS A 33 -8.89 -0.31 -15.67
N PHE A 34 -9.29 -1.31 -14.88
CA PHE A 34 -10.61 -1.92 -14.87
C PHE A 34 -11.14 -1.99 -13.43
N ASP A 35 -12.43 -1.79 -13.26
CA ASP A 35 -13.14 -2.12 -12.02
C ASP A 35 -13.29 -3.65 -11.90
N SER A 36 -13.38 -4.21 -10.71
CA SER A 36 -13.51 -5.67 -10.50
C SER A 36 -14.75 -6.28 -11.19
N LYS A 37 -15.84 -5.51 -11.32
CA LYS A 37 -17.04 -5.92 -12.06
C LYS A 37 -16.82 -6.00 -13.58
N ASP A 38 -15.83 -5.28 -14.10
CA ASP A 38 -15.48 -5.25 -15.53
C ASP A 38 -14.35 -6.22 -15.87
N ALA A 39 -14.02 -7.17 -14.98
CA ALA A 39 -12.97 -8.18 -15.16
C ALA A 39 -13.19 -9.13 -16.37
N GLY A 40 -14.31 -9.03 -17.08
CA GLY A 40 -14.58 -9.70 -18.35
C GLY A 40 -14.40 -8.84 -19.59
N HIS A 41 -13.89 -7.60 -19.44
CA HIS A 41 -13.75 -6.69 -20.58
C HIS A 41 -12.75 -7.23 -21.63
N SER A 42 -13.08 -7.10 -22.92
CA SER A 42 -12.27 -7.67 -24.01
C SER A 42 -10.83 -7.10 -24.07
N ASP A 43 -10.62 -5.87 -23.61
CA ASP A 43 -9.31 -5.23 -23.61
C ASP A 43 -8.33 -5.86 -22.62
N ILE A 44 -8.82 -6.63 -21.64
CA ILE A 44 -7.95 -7.40 -20.72
C ILE A 44 -7.09 -8.40 -21.50
N GLN A 45 -7.60 -8.96 -22.59
CA GLN A 45 -6.86 -9.87 -23.46
C GLN A 45 -5.71 -9.19 -24.24
N LYS A 46 -5.67 -7.84 -24.25
CA LYS A 46 -4.59 -7.09 -24.87
C LYS A 46 -3.42 -6.86 -23.90
N CYS A 47 -3.62 -7.12 -22.60
CA CYS A 47 -2.61 -6.97 -21.57
C CYS A 47 -1.67 -8.18 -21.58
N GLU A 48 -0.38 -7.95 -21.55
CA GLU A 48 0.61 -9.01 -21.38
C GLU A 48 0.68 -9.52 -19.94
N VAL A 49 0.37 -8.64 -18.98
CA VAL A 49 0.29 -8.96 -17.54
C VAL A 49 -0.90 -8.23 -16.94
N VAL A 50 -1.63 -8.92 -16.08
CA VAL A 50 -2.73 -8.34 -15.30
C VAL A 50 -2.40 -8.47 -13.81
N THR A 51 -2.58 -7.40 -13.06
CA THR A 51 -2.54 -7.41 -11.60
C THR A 51 -3.91 -7.13 -11.02
N ILE A 52 -4.22 -7.77 -9.88
CA ILE A 52 -5.52 -7.65 -9.22
C ILE A 52 -5.30 -7.08 -7.82
N ALA A 53 -5.78 -5.87 -7.62
CA ALA A 53 -5.75 -5.15 -6.35
C ALA A 53 -7.18 -4.85 -5.84
N ALA A 54 -8.13 -5.74 -6.14
CA ALA A 54 -9.52 -5.67 -5.70
C ALA A 54 -9.68 -6.35 -4.35
N GLN A 55 -10.53 -5.78 -3.48
CA GLN A 55 -10.83 -6.35 -2.17
C GLN A 55 -11.81 -7.54 -2.26
N SER A 56 -12.68 -7.55 -3.26
CA SER A 56 -13.69 -8.60 -3.44
C SER A 56 -13.46 -9.40 -4.71
N ASN A 57 -13.78 -10.70 -4.66
CA ASN A 57 -13.76 -11.62 -5.80
C ASN A 57 -12.38 -11.82 -6.48
N SER A 58 -11.29 -11.31 -5.91
CA SER A 58 -9.96 -11.36 -6.52
C SER A 58 -9.53 -12.78 -6.93
N LEU A 59 -9.76 -13.79 -6.08
CA LEU A 59 -9.48 -15.21 -6.39
C LEU A 59 -10.30 -15.73 -7.57
N ILE A 60 -11.58 -15.38 -7.64
CA ILE A 60 -12.47 -15.81 -8.74
C ILE A 60 -12.01 -15.17 -10.05
N ILE A 61 -11.67 -13.90 -10.01
CA ILE A 61 -11.16 -13.14 -11.16
C ILE A 61 -9.85 -13.75 -11.66
N ALA A 62 -8.87 -13.95 -10.76
CA ALA A 62 -7.57 -14.53 -11.09
C ALA A 62 -7.73 -15.90 -11.78
N LYS A 63 -8.54 -16.80 -11.18
CA LYS A 63 -8.80 -18.13 -11.73
C LYS A 63 -9.41 -18.07 -13.14
N LYS A 64 -10.35 -17.17 -13.38
CA LYS A 64 -10.99 -17.00 -14.69
C LYS A 64 -10.02 -16.47 -15.74
N LEU A 65 -9.21 -15.48 -15.38
CA LEU A 65 -8.25 -14.88 -16.30
C LEU A 65 -7.13 -15.85 -16.67
N GLU A 66 -6.57 -16.59 -15.71
CA GLU A 66 -5.56 -17.62 -15.98
C GLU A 66 -6.13 -18.75 -16.86
N ALA A 67 -7.38 -19.19 -16.61
CA ALA A 67 -8.06 -20.17 -17.45
C ALA A 67 -8.29 -19.66 -18.88
N ALA A 68 -8.38 -18.34 -19.07
CA ALA A 68 -8.48 -17.69 -20.38
C ALA A 68 -7.11 -17.40 -21.04
N GLY A 69 -6.00 -17.85 -20.42
CA GLY A 69 -4.65 -17.68 -20.94
C GLY A 69 -4.01 -16.33 -20.65
N VAL A 70 -4.60 -15.52 -19.76
CA VAL A 70 -4.04 -14.22 -19.34
C VAL A 70 -2.97 -14.45 -18.25
N THR A 71 -1.83 -13.82 -18.38
CA THR A 71 -0.80 -13.82 -17.32
C THR A 71 -1.25 -12.94 -16.14
N VAL A 72 -1.52 -13.55 -14.99
CA VAL A 72 -1.92 -12.84 -13.76
C VAL A 72 -0.76 -12.85 -12.76
N ARG A 73 -0.47 -11.69 -12.15
CA ARG A 73 0.58 -11.53 -11.12
C ARG A 73 0.08 -10.65 -9.97
N PRO A 74 -0.01 -11.17 -8.72
CA PRO A 74 0.27 -12.55 -8.29
C PRO A 74 -0.66 -13.58 -8.92
N THR A 75 -0.20 -14.83 -9.03
CA THR A 75 -1.00 -15.93 -9.60
C THR A 75 -2.17 -16.33 -8.69
N PHE A 76 -3.18 -16.99 -9.26
CA PHE A 76 -4.28 -17.57 -8.47
C PHE A 76 -3.77 -18.47 -7.35
N SER A 77 -2.74 -19.30 -7.60
CA SER A 77 -2.19 -20.20 -6.57
C SER A 77 -1.53 -19.42 -5.42
N ALA A 78 -0.79 -18.36 -5.71
CA ALA A 78 -0.21 -17.49 -4.69
C ALA A 78 -1.29 -16.78 -3.87
N MET A 79 -2.35 -16.31 -4.52
CA MET A 79 -3.50 -15.68 -3.89
C MET A 79 -4.26 -16.65 -2.96
N SER A 80 -4.44 -17.90 -3.38
CA SER A 80 -5.08 -18.94 -2.58
C SER A 80 -4.25 -19.28 -1.35
N ALA A 81 -2.94 -19.49 -1.52
CA ALA A 81 -2.03 -19.77 -0.43
C ALA A 81 -1.97 -18.63 0.61
N ALA A 82 -2.01 -17.38 0.16
CA ALA A 82 -2.08 -16.23 1.06
C ALA A 82 -3.37 -16.22 1.88
N SER A 83 -4.51 -16.54 1.24
CA SER A 83 -5.82 -16.56 1.94
C SER A 83 -5.94 -17.66 2.99
N GLU A 84 -5.21 -18.76 2.84
CA GLU A 84 -5.17 -19.88 3.79
C GLU A 84 -4.27 -19.58 5.03
N ALA A 85 -3.35 -18.62 4.89
CA ALA A 85 -2.40 -18.26 5.94
C ALA A 85 -2.93 -17.26 6.97
N ILE A 86 -4.19 -16.83 6.84
CA ILE A 86 -4.79 -15.82 7.72
C ILE A 86 -5.06 -16.42 9.10
N ASN A 87 -4.42 -15.85 10.13
CA ASN A 87 -4.61 -16.20 11.53
C ASN A 87 -5.41 -15.10 12.24
N SER A 88 -6.66 -15.36 12.55
CA SER A 88 -7.63 -14.37 13.06
C SER A 88 -7.47 -13.94 14.52
N ALA A 89 -6.43 -14.36 15.22
CA ALA A 89 -6.21 -14.01 16.63
C ALA A 89 -5.34 -12.76 16.77
N VAL A 90 -5.95 -11.58 16.70
CA VAL A 90 -5.29 -10.32 17.07
C VAL A 90 -5.47 -10.08 18.55
N ASP A 91 -4.47 -10.40 19.36
CA ASP A 91 -4.42 -10.04 20.78
C ASP A 91 -3.71 -8.67 20.94
N LYS A 92 -3.68 -8.11 22.18
CA LYS A 92 -3.09 -6.80 22.55
C LYS A 92 -1.57 -6.68 22.29
N ALA A 93 -1.16 -6.90 21.04
CA ALA A 93 0.21 -6.86 20.60
C ALA A 93 0.42 -5.64 19.67
N THR A 94 1.67 -5.22 19.52
CA THR A 94 2.00 -4.18 18.54
C THR A 94 1.74 -4.71 17.14
N GLN A 95 0.88 -4.02 16.39
CA GLN A 95 0.59 -4.35 15.01
C GLN A 95 1.59 -3.67 14.09
N ILE A 96 2.23 -4.46 13.25
CA ILE A 96 3.13 -3.96 12.21
C ILE A 96 2.75 -4.52 10.84
N CYS A 97 3.17 -3.85 9.80
CA CYS A 97 3.11 -4.35 8.44
C CYS A 97 4.48 -4.28 7.79
N VAL A 98 4.87 -5.35 7.11
CA VAL A 98 6.09 -5.40 6.30
C VAL A 98 5.69 -5.56 4.84
N MET A 99 6.10 -4.57 4.03
CA MET A 99 5.91 -4.64 2.59
C MET A 99 7.08 -5.39 1.95
N VAL A 100 6.79 -6.33 1.05
CA VAL A 100 7.78 -7.09 0.27
C VAL A 100 7.46 -6.96 -1.20
N ALA A 101 8.46 -6.63 -2.01
CA ALA A 101 8.38 -6.76 -3.46
C ALA A 101 9.19 -7.97 -3.91
N ARG A 102 8.63 -8.78 -4.80
CA ARG A 102 9.30 -9.98 -5.32
C ARG A 102 9.04 -10.15 -6.81
N SER A 103 10.12 -10.37 -7.59
CA SER A 103 10.06 -10.62 -9.03
C SER A 103 9.84 -12.12 -9.34
N PRO A 104 9.47 -12.48 -10.59
CA PRO A 104 9.33 -13.88 -11.00
C PRO A 104 10.62 -14.70 -10.85
N HIS A 105 11.79 -14.06 -11.01
CA HIS A 105 13.08 -14.71 -10.89
C HIS A 105 13.66 -14.69 -9.46
N GLY A 106 12.85 -14.31 -8.46
CA GLY A 106 13.20 -14.42 -7.05
C GLY A 106 13.99 -13.24 -6.49
N GLN A 107 14.22 -12.16 -7.24
CA GLN A 107 14.63 -10.90 -6.64
C GLN A 107 13.61 -10.48 -5.59
N ALA A 108 14.05 -10.12 -4.38
CA ALA A 108 13.16 -9.66 -3.33
C ALA A 108 13.78 -8.50 -2.57
N THR A 109 12.94 -7.56 -2.14
CA THR A 109 13.33 -6.45 -1.29
C THR A 109 12.18 -6.10 -0.34
N THR A 110 12.50 -5.49 0.82
CA THR A 110 11.51 -5.05 1.81
C THR A 110 11.73 -3.60 2.15
N TRP A 111 10.66 -2.92 2.51
CA TRP A 111 10.73 -1.64 3.22
C TRP A 111 10.86 -1.85 4.73
N ALA A 112 11.15 -0.77 5.44
CA ALA A 112 11.15 -0.78 6.91
C ALA A 112 9.78 -1.25 7.45
N PRO A 113 9.76 -2.08 8.51
CA PRO A 113 8.52 -2.44 9.18
C PRO A 113 7.77 -1.20 9.64
N THR A 114 6.49 -1.14 9.35
CA THR A 114 5.62 0.00 9.63
C THR A 114 4.70 -0.34 10.79
N GLN A 115 4.68 0.47 11.85
CA GLN A 115 3.68 0.36 12.90
C GLN A 115 2.33 0.86 12.37
N VAL A 116 1.28 0.08 12.63
CA VAL A 116 -0.09 0.42 12.27
C VAL A 116 -0.88 0.75 13.52
N ILE A 117 -1.48 1.93 13.55
CA ILE A 117 -2.32 2.41 14.64
C ILE A 117 -3.77 2.42 14.14
N SER A 118 -4.63 1.70 14.86
CA SER A 118 -6.06 1.61 14.54
C SER A 118 -6.89 2.13 15.71
N SER A 119 -7.93 2.89 15.40
CA SER A 119 -8.97 3.31 16.35
C SER A 119 -10.32 2.82 15.86
N ASN A 120 -11.13 2.23 16.74
CA ASN A 120 -12.46 1.71 16.39
C ASN A 120 -12.46 0.78 15.16
N LYS A 121 -11.42 -0.08 15.04
CA LYS A 121 -11.20 -0.98 13.90
C LYS A 121 -10.96 -0.28 12.55
N LYS A 122 -10.69 1.01 12.55
CA LYS A 122 -10.26 1.77 11.37
C LYS A 122 -8.78 2.14 11.51
N TRP A 123 -8.04 2.00 10.45
CA TRP A 123 -6.68 2.51 10.36
C TRP A 123 -6.70 4.02 10.40
N THR A 124 -5.96 4.57 11.36
CA THR A 124 -5.88 6.02 11.55
C THR A 124 -4.51 6.55 11.16
N MET A 125 -3.44 5.81 11.50
CA MET A 125 -2.07 6.27 11.29
C MET A 125 -1.13 5.10 11.05
N SER A 126 -0.05 5.36 10.31
CA SER A 126 1.10 4.46 10.19
C SER A 126 2.41 5.22 10.44
N ILE A 127 3.37 4.57 11.09
CA ILE A 127 4.68 5.13 11.45
C ILE A 127 5.78 4.21 10.91
N SER A 128 6.66 4.74 10.10
CA SER A 128 7.82 4.03 9.53
C SER A 128 9.12 4.73 9.88
N PRO A 129 10.16 3.98 10.33
CA PRO A 129 10.10 2.61 10.77
C PRO A 129 9.28 2.49 12.06
N ALA A 130 8.80 1.29 12.39
CA ALA A 130 8.07 1.03 13.63
C ALA A 130 8.95 1.37 14.86
N PRO A 131 8.60 2.41 15.64
CA PRO A 131 9.55 3.00 16.62
C PRO A 131 9.78 2.10 17.84
N GLN A 132 8.90 1.13 18.08
CA GLN A 132 8.98 0.22 19.23
C GLN A 132 9.80 -1.04 18.93
N LEU A 133 10.23 -1.24 17.69
CA LEU A 133 10.99 -2.41 17.32
C LEU A 133 12.48 -2.18 17.45
N THR A 134 13.18 -3.09 18.11
CA THR A 134 14.64 -3.18 18.05
C THR A 134 15.08 -3.57 16.64
N SER A 135 16.34 -3.25 16.27
CA SER A 135 16.88 -3.66 14.95
C SER A 135 16.76 -5.18 14.72
N ALA A 136 16.98 -5.98 15.75
CA ALA A 136 16.84 -7.45 15.66
C ALA A 136 15.39 -7.88 15.36
N LEU A 137 14.39 -7.23 15.94
CA LEU A 137 12.98 -7.51 15.66
C LEU A 137 12.57 -7.02 14.26
N GLN A 138 13.13 -5.89 13.81
CA GLN A 138 12.91 -5.41 12.44
C GLN A 138 13.45 -6.42 11.41
N GLU A 139 14.70 -6.89 11.59
CA GLU A 139 15.32 -7.90 10.72
C GLU A 139 14.54 -9.23 10.74
N LYS A 140 14.09 -9.67 11.93
CA LYS A 140 13.26 -10.88 12.08
C LYS A 140 11.95 -10.74 11.31
N ALA A 141 11.25 -9.60 11.43
CA ALA A 141 10.00 -9.35 10.73
C ALA A 141 10.20 -9.30 9.21
N GLN A 142 11.23 -8.59 8.73
CA GLN A 142 11.54 -8.50 7.30
C GLN A 142 11.90 -9.88 6.73
N LYS A 143 12.72 -10.66 7.44
CA LYS A 143 13.07 -12.02 7.03
C LYS A 143 11.84 -12.92 6.94
N LEU A 144 10.96 -12.88 7.96
CA LEU A 144 9.72 -13.65 7.98
C LEU A 144 8.82 -13.30 6.80
N ALA A 145 8.68 -12.00 6.48
CA ALA A 145 7.90 -11.55 5.34
C ALA A 145 8.49 -12.01 3.99
N MET A 146 9.81 -11.94 3.82
CA MET A 146 10.49 -12.43 2.62
C MET A 146 10.33 -13.93 2.44
N ASP A 147 10.57 -14.70 3.50
CA ASP A 147 10.44 -16.17 3.49
C ASP A 147 9.00 -16.57 3.15
N PHE A 148 8.01 -15.90 3.75
CA PHE A 148 6.60 -16.12 3.45
C PHE A 148 6.27 -15.80 1.98
N SER A 149 6.73 -14.66 1.46
CA SER A 149 6.49 -14.27 0.05
C SER A 149 7.06 -15.29 -0.94
N ALA A 150 8.23 -15.86 -0.61
CA ALA A 150 8.86 -16.90 -1.41
C ALA A 150 8.08 -18.23 -1.34
N GLN A 151 7.62 -18.61 -0.15
CA GLN A 151 6.85 -19.84 0.09
C GLN A 151 5.55 -19.87 -0.72
N ILE A 152 4.81 -18.77 -0.76
CA ILE A 152 3.56 -18.69 -1.55
C ILE A 152 3.80 -18.40 -3.04
N GLY A 153 5.04 -18.14 -3.46
CA GLY A 153 5.37 -17.81 -4.84
C GLY A 153 4.81 -16.47 -5.32
N ALA A 154 4.64 -15.50 -4.41
CA ALA A 154 4.10 -14.19 -4.75
C ALA A 154 5.01 -13.45 -5.74
N VAL A 155 4.41 -12.76 -6.71
CA VAL A 155 5.09 -11.85 -7.64
C VAL A 155 4.37 -10.50 -7.60
N GLY A 156 5.12 -9.43 -7.40
CA GLY A 156 4.60 -8.10 -7.14
C GLY A 156 4.89 -7.65 -5.71
N VAL A 157 4.18 -6.65 -5.24
CA VAL A 157 4.23 -6.20 -3.85
C VAL A 157 3.15 -6.92 -3.06
N ILE A 158 3.53 -7.41 -1.89
CA ILE A 158 2.62 -7.94 -0.86
C ILE A 158 2.81 -7.17 0.44
N ALA A 159 1.76 -7.09 1.25
CA ALA A 159 1.81 -6.53 2.59
C ALA A 159 1.53 -7.66 3.61
N VAL A 160 2.49 -7.91 4.48
CA VAL A 160 2.40 -8.94 5.53
C VAL A 160 2.13 -8.25 6.86
N GLU A 161 0.91 -8.37 7.36
CA GLU A 161 0.54 -7.88 8.68
C GLU A 161 1.00 -8.86 9.75
N MET A 162 1.64 -8.34 10.76
CA MET A 162 2.25 -9.12 11.83
C MET A 162 1.89 -8.56 13.20
N SER A 163 1.85 -9.44 14.16
CA SER A 163 1.74 -9.15 15.58
C SER A 163 3.09 -9.34 16.25
N VAL A 164 3.53 -8.35 17.02
CA VAL A 164 4.78 -8.41 17.79
C VAL A 164 4.44 -8.38 19.28
N LYS A 165 4.86 -9.44 19.98
CA LYS A 165 4.71 -9.58 21.42
C LYS A 165 6.05 -9.99 22.02
N GLU A 166 6.65 -9.10 22.83
CA GLU A 166 8.00 -9.29 23.36
C GLU A 166 9.01 -9.50 22.21
N GLU A 167 9.62 -10.66 22.12
CA GLU A 167 10.56 -11.03 21.04
C GLU A 167 9.93 -11.93 19.96
N ASP A 168 8.63 -12.18 20.05
CA ASP A 168 7.93 -13.02 19.08
C ASP A 168 7.23 -12.20 18.01
N VAL A 169 7.36 -12.67 16.76
CA VAL A 169 6.77 -12.06 15.58
C VAL A 169 5.97 -13.13 14.85
N SER A 170 4.69 -12.89 14.65
CA SER A 170 3.80 -13.83 13.97
C SER A 170 2.99 -13.16 12.88
N VAL A 171 2.78 -13.86 11.75
CA VAL A 171 1.94 -13.39 10.64
C VAL A 171 0.47 -13.47 11.07
N VAL A 172 -0.26 -12.39 10.85
CA VAL A 172 -1.69 -12.27 11.16
C VAL A 172 -2.53 -12.27 9.90
N ASN A 173 -2.09 -11.51 8.89
CA ASN A 173 -2.83 -11.35 7.63
C ASN A 173 -1.88 -11.04 6.49
N VAL A 174 -2.32 -11.26 5.26
CA VAL A 174 -1.52 -10.99 4.05
C VAL A 174 -2.38 -10.40 2.96
N HIS A 175 -1.94 -9.27 2.43
CA HIS A 175 -2.53 -8.64 1.24
C HIS A 175 -1.55 -8.81 0.08
N ILE A 176 -2.00 -9.41 -1.00
CA ILE A 176 -1.14 -9.73 -2.15
C ILE A 176 -1.18 -8.66 -3.24
N HIS A 177 -1.21 -7.43 -2.82
CA HIS A 177 -1.18 -6.21 -3.64
C HIS A 177 -0.60 -5.06 -2.81
N PRO A 178 -0.22 -3.91 -3.41
CA PRO A 178 0.07 -2.69 -2.67
C PRO A 178 -1.05 -2.35 -1.69
N HIS A 179 -0.70 -1.89 -0.50
CA HIS A 179 -1.64 -1.76 0.62
C HIS A 179 -1.52 -0.39 1.29
N ASP A 180 -2.59 0.04 1.98
CA ASP A 180 -2.64 1.36 2.61
C ASP A 180 -1.53 1.57 3.64
N SER A 181 -1.07 0.51 4.33
CA SER A 181 0.08 0.57 5.25
C SER A 181 1.38 0.97 4.57
N GLY A 182 1.49 0.80 3.25
CA GLY A 182 2.63 1.20 2.45
C GLY A 182 2.48 2.58 1.80
N ASN A 183 1.39 3.31 2.02
CA ASN A 183 1.17 4.62 1.39
C ASN A 183 2.23 5.66 1.77
N TRP A 184 2.85 5.52 2.95
CA TRP A 184 3.98 6.34 3.34
C TRP A 184 5.15 6.30 2.34
N THR A 185 5.28 5.19 1.58
CA THR A 185 6.36 5.02 0.60
C THR A 185 6.25 5.99 -0.58
N ILE A 186 5.06 6.56 -0.83
CA ILE A 186 4.83 7.49 -1.95
C ILE A 186 5.71 8.72 -1.80
N ASP A 187 5.80 9.27 -0.58
CA ASP A 187 6.56 10.48 -0.30
C ASP A 187 7.80 10.24 0.58
N GLY A 188 7.90 9.06 1.19
CA GLY A 188 8.89 8.75 2.19
C GLY A 188 9.90 7.67 1.80
N SER A 189 9.85 7.13 0.59
CA SER A 189 10.81 6.14 0.08
C SER A 189 11.36 6.55 -1.28
N VAL A 190 12.57 6.11 -1.59
CA VAL A 190 13.18 6.34 -2.93
C VAL A 190 12.34 5.69 -4.02
N THR A 191 11.90 4.44 -3.79
CA THR A 191 10.95 3.76 -4.70
C THR A 191 9.70 3.39 -3.92
N ASN A 192 8.56 3.90 -4.36
CA ASN A 192 7.29 3.62 -3.71
C ASN A 192 6.72 2.24 -4.08
N GLN A 193 5.75 1.77 -3.28
CA GLN A 193 5.17 0.45 -3.45
C GLN A 193 4.50 0.22 -4.81
N TYR A 194 3.93 1.23 -5.44
CA TYR A 194 3.23 1.10 -6.73
C TYR A 194 4.21 0.98 -7.89
N GLU A 195 5.27 1.79 -7.90
CA GLU A 195 6.37 1.66 -8.85
C GLU A 195 7.06 0.31 -8.70
N GLN A 196 7.36 -0.08 -7.47
CA GLN A 196 8.01 -1.36 -7.18
C GLN A 196 7.15 -2.55 -7.60
N HIS A 197 5.82 -2.44 -7.43
CA HIS A 197 4.90 -3.47 -7.90
C HIS A 197 4.95 -3.64 -9.42
N LEU A 198 4.92 -2.52 -10.17
CA LEU A 198 5.06 -2.56 -11.63
C LEU A 198 6.40 -3.15 -12.05
N ARG A 199 7.50 -2.76 -11.41
CA ARG A 199 8.82 -3.34 -11.67
C ARG A 199 8.81 -4.84 -11.42
N ALA A 200 8.27 -5.27 -10.29
CA ALA A 200 8.24 -6.68 -9.91
C ALA A 200 7.40 -7.53 -10.87
N ILE A 201 6.20 -7.11 -11.23
CA ILE A 201 5.32 -7.90 -12.13
C ILE A 201 5.82 -7.93 -13.58
N LEU A 202 6.62 -6.95 -14.00
CA LEU A 202 7.24 -6.88 -15.31
C LEU A 202 8.66 -7.47 -15.35
N ASP A 203 9.14 -8.00 -14.23
CA ASP A 203 10.49 -8.53 -14.09
C ASP A 203 11.60 -7.51 -14.38
N LEU A 204 11.31 -6.25 -14.10
CA LEU A 204 12.31 -5.18 -14.11
C LEU A 204 13.16 -5.24 -12.83
N PRO A 205 14.40 -4.73 -12.84
CA PRO A 205 15.19 -4.59 -11.62
C PRO A 205 14.42 -3.83 -10.55
N LEU A 206 14.40 -4.40 -9.32
CA LEU A 206 13.75 -3.76 -8.20
C LEU A 206 14.48 -2.48 -7.81
N GLY A 207 13.73 -1.46 -7.42
CA GLY A 207 14.26 -0.17 -6.99
C GLY A 207 14.70 -0.19 -5.53
N ASP A 208 15.33 0.88 -5.10
CA ASP A 208 15.79 1.10 -3.73
C ASP A 208 14.60 1.40 -2.80
N PRO A 209 14.34 0.57 -1.77
CA PRO A 209 13.25 0.79 -0.80
C PRO A 209 13.62 1.75 0.32
N SER A 210 14.83 2.34 0.31
CA SER A 210 15.34 3.20 1.38
C SER A 210 14.40 4.35 1.68
N MET A 211 14.32 4.70 2.96
CA MET A 211 13.56 5.86 3.44
C MET A 211 14.29 7.16 3.10
N THR A 212 13.53 8.22 2.81
CA THR A 212 14.06 9.57 2.52
C THR A 212 14.28 10.41 3.78
N ALA A 213 13.81 9.95 4.94
CA ALA A 213 13.98 10.59 6.24
C ALA A 213 14.05 9.53 7.35
N THR A 214 14.42 9.94 8.58
CA THR A 214 14.50 9.05 9.74
C THR A 214 13.13 8.43 10.07
N TYR A 215 12.06 9.22 9.97
CA TYR A 215 10.69 8.81 10.22
C TYR A 215 9.77 9.33 9.12
N VAL A 216 8.77 8.54 8.79
CA VAL A 216 7.65 8.95 7.93
C VAL A 216 6.37 8.53 8.61
N VAL A 217 5.46 9.48 8.79
CA VAL A 217 4.15 9.23 9.39
C VAL A 217 3.07 9.56 8.38
N THR A 218 2.13 8.62 8.21
CA THR A 218 0.96 8.80 7.34
C THR A 218 -0.30 8.71 8.18
N GLY A 219 -1.21 9.66 8.01
CA GLY A 219 -2.51 9.69 8.65
C GLY A 219 -3.64 9.62 7.62
N ASN A 220 -4.64 8.77 7.86
CA ASN A 220 -5.84 8.68 7.05
C ASN A 220 -6.88 9.67 7.53
N PHE A 221 -7.41 10.53 6.65
CA PHE A 221 -8.49 11.43 6.99
C PHE A 221 -9.82 11.02 6.36
N HIS A 222 -10.88 11.24 7.11
CA HIS A 222 -12.24 10.85 6.75
C HIS A 222 -13.11 12.08 6.51
N CYS A 223 -14.21 11.91 5.78
CA CYS A 223 -15.16 12.96 5.55
C CYS A 223 -15.76 13.42 6.89
N GLY A 224 -15.53 14.69 7.23
CA GLY A 224 -16.16 15.39 8.34
C GLY A 224 -17.34 16.25 7.84
N ASP A 225 -17.79 17.16 8.70
CA ASP A 225 -18.92 18.05 8.41
C ASP A 225 -18.57 19.25 7.50
N LYS A 226 -17.29 19.43 7.17
CA LYS A 226 -16.83 20.55 6.33
C LYS A 226 -17.03 20.23 4.84
N PRO A 227 -17.88 20.97 4.13
CA PRO A 227 -18.18 20.70 2.73
C PRO A 227 -17.06 21.14 1.77
N ASN A 228 -16.06 21.86 2.24
CA ASN A 228 -15.02 22.47 1.42
C ASN A 228 -13.62 22.22 1.99
N MET A 229 -12.85 21.36 1.32
CA MET A 229 -11.49 21.02 1.69
C MET A 229 -10.44 22.09 1.31
N TYR A 230 -10.79 23.09 0.53
CA TYR A 230 -9.84 24.12 0.10
C TYR A 230 -9.31 24.97 1.26
N ARG A 231 -10.20 25.36 2.20
CA ARG A 231 -9.77 26.13 3.39
C ARG A 231 -8.82 25.34 4.30
N PRO A 232 -9.12 24.10 4.68
CA PRO A 232 -8.18 23.23 5.40
C PRO A 232 -6.83 23.13 4.72
N TYR A 233 -6.78 22.98 3.41
CA TYR A 233 -5.51 22.90 2.67
C TYR A 233 -4.69 24.17 2.74
N LEU A 234 -5.34 25.36 2.60
CA LEU A 234 -4.64 26.64 2.73
C LEU A 234 -3.95 26.78 4.09
N HIS A 235 -4.67 26.47 5.19
CA HIS A 235 -4.13 26.53 6.53
C HIS A 235 -2.97 25.54 6.72
N LEU A 236 -3.20 24.26 6.44
CA LEU A 236 -2.25 23.21 6.70
C LEU A 236 -0.98 23.31 5.82
N MET A 237 -1.11 23.71 4.56
CA MET A 237 0.05 23.94 3.69
C MET A 237 0.87 25.15 4.13
N ALA A 238 0.23 26.18 4.68
CA ALA A 238 0.95 27.35 5.24
C ALA A 238 1.66 26.98 6.56
N ARG A 239 0.99 26.21 7.44
CA ARG A 239 1.55 25.77 8.72
C ARG A 239 2.69 24.77 8.55
N THR A 240 2.49 23.76 7.74
CA THR A 240 3.42 22.63 7.54
C THR A 240 3.69 22.43 6.05
N PRO A 241 4.59 23.25 5.44
CA PRO A 241 4.83 23.21 3.99
C PRO A 241 5.35 21.88 3.45
N ALA A 242 5.93 21.03 4.31
CA ALA A 242 6.42 19.70 3.95
C ALA A 242 5.32 18.62 3.93
N LEU A 243 4.11 18.95 4.44
CA LEU A 243 2.99 18.00 4.49
C LEU A 243 2.53 17.64 3.07
N LYS A 244 2.39 16.36 2.79
CA LYS A 244 1.89 15.83 1.51
C LYS A 244 0.44 15.41 1.65
N PHE A 245 -0.34 15.67 0.61
CA PHE A 245 -1.77 15.39 0.57
C PHE A 245 -2.07 14.46 -0.61
N HIS A 246 -2.80 13.39 -0.33
CA HIS A 246 -3.32 12.46 -1.32
C HIS A 246 -4.83 12.33 -1.13
N GLN A 247 -5.56 13.19 -1.82
CA GLN A 247 -7.02 13.18 -1.79
C GLN A 247 -7.56 12.20 -2.82
N TYR A 248 -8.43 11.32 -2.37
CA TYR A 248 -9.00 10.25 -3.19
C TYR A 248 -10.33 10.64 -3.83
N LYS A 249 -11.12 11.45 -3.12
CA LYS A 249 -12.47 11.85 -3.50
C LYS A 249 -12.69 13.32 -3.20
N ASN A 250 -13.53 13.97 -3.99
CA ASN A 250 -13.91 15.36 -3.77
C ASN A 250 -15.07 15.51 -2.79
N SER A 251 -15.83 14.43 -2.54
CA SER A 251 -16.94 14.36 -1.60
C SER A 251 -17.13 12.94 -1.10
N GLY A 252 -17.72 12.75 0.07
CA GLY A 252 -18.00 11.45 0.66
C GLY A 252 -19.12 11.55 1.71
N ALA A 253 -19.62 10.40 2.15
CA ALA A 253 -20.49 10.31 3.30
C ALA A 253 -19.67 10.55 4.60
N PRO A 254 -20.30 11.06 5.69
CA PRO A 254 -19.62 11.23 6.97
C PRO A 254 -18.90 9.95 7.41
N GLY A 255 -17.61 10.08 7.78
CA GLY A 255 -16.76 8.97 8.17
C GLY A 255 -16.24 8.10 7.02
N GLU A 256 -16.48 8.43 5.77
CA GLU A 256 -15.88 7.76 4.61
C GLU A 256 -14.44 8.23 4.42
N LEU A 257 -13.53 7.32 4.05
CA LEU A 257 -12.12 7.63 3.78
C LEU A 257 -12.02 8.60 2.58
N MET A 258 -11.41 9.75 2.81
CA MET A 258 -11.24 10.80 1.81
C MET A 258 -9.84 10.84 1.23
N GLY A 259 -8.85 10.41 1.98
CA GLY A 259 -7.46 10.46 1.58
C GLY A 259 -6.50 10.16 2.72
N HIS A 260 -5.23 10.40 2.46
CA HIS A 260 -4.19 10.39 3.48
C HIS A 260 -3.28 11.61 3.36
N ILE A 261 -2.62 11.91 4.46
CA ILE A 261 -1.55 12.90 4.54
C ILE A 261 -0.28 12.21 5.00
N THR A 262 0.86 12.69 4.54
CA THR A 262 2.18 12.13 4.91
C THR A 262 3.14 13.25 5.27
N LEU A 263 3.90 13.04 6.33
CA LEU A 263 5.00 13.92 6.73
C LEU A 263 6.24 13.10 7.03
N ALA A 264 7.35 13.49 6.41
CA ALA A 264 8.69 12.94 6.65
C ALA A 264 9.50 13.90 7.54
N GLY A 265 10.27 13.34 8.48
CA GLY A 265 11.10 14.15 9.39
C GLY A 265 12.05 13.33 10.23
N ASN A 266 12.84 14.02 11.07
CA ASN A 266 13.86 13.39 11.92
C ASN A 266 13.49 13.41 13.42
N ASP A 267 12.41 14.10 13.78
CA ASP A 267 11.89 14.23 15.14
C ASP A 267 10.50 13.61 15.19
N LEU A 268 10.41 12.35 15.63
CA LEU A 268 9.16 11.59 15.63
C LEU A 268 8.02 12.26 16.40
N PRO A 269 8.23 12.73 17.66
CA PRO A 269 7.18 13.43 18.40
C PRO A 269 6.59 14.59 17.62
N LYS A 270 7.44 15.42 17.02
CA LYS A 270 7.00 16.57 16.22
C LYS A 270 6.25 16.16 14.96
N VAL A 271 6.73 15.12 14.27
CA VAL A 271 6.05 14.61 13.06
C VAL A 271 4.66 14.08 13.40
N ILE A 272 4.52 13.35 14.53
CA ILE A 272 3.22 12.85 15.01
C ILE A 272 2.28 14.02 15.35
N GLU A 273 2.76 15.01 16.12
CA GLU A 273 1.99 16.19 16.51
C GLU A 273 1.42 16.93 15.29
N GLU A 274 2.24 17.16 14.26
CA GLU A 274 1.78 17.84 13.04
C GLU A 274 0.78 17.00 12.23
N ILE A 275 0.94 15.68 12.19
CA ILE A 275 -0.04 14.77 11.53
C ILE A 275 -1.36 14.74 12.31
N GLU A 276 -1.32 14.62 13.64
CA GLU A 276 -2.53 14.63 14.49
C GLU A 276 -3.28 15.95 14.37
N HIS A 277 -2.57 17.08 14.44
CA HIS A 277 -3.16 18.39 14.22
C HIS A 277 -3.84 18.48 12.84
N ALA A 278 -3.14 18.05 11.79
CA ALA A 278 -3.68 18.08 10.45
C ALA A 278 -4.92 17.18 10.28
N LEU A 279 -4.94 15.99 10.90
CA LEU A 279 -6.10 15.11 10.89
C LEU A 279 -7.32 15.75 11.57
N GLN A 280 -7.13 16.31 12.77
CA GLN A 280 -8.20 16.98 13.52
C GLN A 280 -8.78 18.17 12.73
N TYR A 281 -7.90 18.94 12.07
CA TYR A 281 -8.33 20.08 11.26
C TYR A 281 -9.09 19.64 9.99
N LEU A 282 -8.61 18.61 9.29
CA LEU A 282 -9.26 18.05 8.09
C LEU A 282 -10.62 17.43 8.41
N GLN A 283 -10.77 16.82 9.59
CA GLN A 283 -12.01 16.19 10.04
C GLN A 283 -12.98 17.18 10.71
N GLY A 284 -12.55 18.43 10.90
CA GLY A 284 -13.38 19.48 11.49
C GLY A 284 -13.52 19.37 13.00
N GLU A 285 -12.61 18.66 13.67
CA GLU A 285 -12.60 18.52 15.13
C GLU A 285 -12.04 19.79 15.81
N ILE A 286 -11.21 20.54 15.10
CA ILE A 286 -10.69 21.84 15.52
C ILE A 286 -10.87 22.89 14.45
N ASP A 287 -11.04 24.15 14.86
CA ASP A 287 -11.07 25.36 14.04
C ASP A 287 -10.03 26.35 14.56
N GLU A 288 -9.19 26.89 13.69
CA GLU A 288 -8.26 28.02 13.95
C GLU A 288 -8.61 29.22 13.06
#